data_2ccd40217386fe59cdc7d302170471c7
#
_entry.id   2ccd40217386fe59cdc7d302170471c7
#
_cell.length_a   1.000
_cell.length_b   1.000
_cell.length_c   1.000
_cell.angle_alpha   90.00
_cell.angle_beta   90.00
_cell.angle_gamma   90.00
#
_symmetry.space_group_name_H-M   'P 1'
#
loop_
_entity.id
_entity.type
_entity.pdbx_description
1 polymer ?
#
loop_
_entity_poly.entity_id
_entity_poly.type
_entity_poly.pdbx_seq_one_letter_code
_entity_poly.pdbx_strand_id
1 'polypeptide(L)'
;MNKFDEMISRLPEAAKEYIKNKKLDEVECVIADLPGIARGKAVPATKYSRQKSFHLPDSIFFQTITGGWGEAAGEEGFVERDMVLKPDISTASAAPWTGDWTLQVIHDAFDRKEEPIPFAPRNVLKRVVDLYHAKGWDPIVAPEMEFFLVARNLDPANPIEAMMGRSGRPAAARQAYSMTACLLYTSPSPRDRTRSRMPSSA
;
A
#
# COMPACT_ATOMS: atom_id res chain seq x y z
N MET A 1 24.43 -19.60 -7.18
CA MET A 1 23.72 -18.33 -6.87
C MET A 1 23.17 -18.49 -5.47
N ASN A 2 23.45 -17.57 -4.55
CA ASN A 2 22.87 -17.67 -3.21
C ASN A 2 21.39 -17.23 -3.24
N LYS A 3 20.63 -17.52 -2.17
CA LYS A 3 19.17 -17.21 -2.11
C LYS A 3 18.87 -15.70 -2.22
N PHE A 4 19.80 -14.85 -1.81
CA PHE A 4 19.63 -13.42 -1.93
C PHE A 4 19.74 -12.97 -3.39
N ASP A 5 20.76 -13.44 -4.12
CA ASP A 5 20.92 -13.14 -5.54
C ASP A 5 19.75 -13.69 -6.37
N GLU A 6 19.24 -14.86 -6.01
CA GLU A 6 18.03 -15.44 -6.62
C GLU A 6 16.81 -14.53 -6.41
N MET A 7 16.60 -14.02 -5.22
CA MET A 7 15.54 -13.07 -4.93
C MET A 7 15.70 -11.80 -5.78
N ILE A 8 16.89 -11.20 -5.79
CA ILE A 8 17.18 -9.99 -6.57
C ILE A 8 16.91 -10.21 -8.07
N SER A 9 17.27 -11.36 -8.62
CA SER A 9 17.04 -11.66 -10.04
C SER A 9 15.55 -11.63 -10.44
N ARG A 10 14.66 -11.91 -9.50
CA ARG A 10 13.21 -11.97 -9.70
C ARG A 10 12.48 -10.64 -9.48
N LEU A 11 13.16 -9.62 -8.97
CA LEU A 11 12.57 -8.30 -8.74
C LEU A 11 12.19 -7.62 -10.07
N PRO A 12 11.16 -6.74 -10.07
CA PRO A 12 10.91 -5.81 -11.16
C PRO A 12 12.11 -4.92 -11.45
N GLU A 13 12.28 -4.50 -12.70
CA GLU A 13 13.43 -3.68 -13.12
C GLU A 13 13.55 -2.37 -12.33
N ALA A 14 12.42 -1.70 -12.04
CA ALA A 14 12.42 -0.48 -11.23
C ALA A 14 12.98 -0.72 -9.81
N ALA A 15 12.66 -1.86 -9.19
CA ALA A 15 13.18 -2.23 -7.89
C ALA A 15 14.67 -2.58 -7.96
N LYS A 16 15.12 -3.28 -9.01
CA LYS A 16 16.52 -3.55 -9.25
C LYS A 16 17.34 -2.28 -9.41
N GLU A 17 16.85 -1.33 -10.21
CA GLU A 17 17.54 -0.05 -10.41
C GLU A 17 17.61 0.77 -9.13
N TYR A 18 16.56 0.77 -8.31
CA TYR A 18 16.55 1.46 -7.01
C TYR A 18 17.66 0.96 -6.08
N ILE A 19 17.88 -0.36 -6.02
CA ILE A 19 18.91 -0.96 -5.15
C ILE A 19 20.26 -1.13 -5.83
N LYS A 20 20.41 -0.71 -7.08
CA LYS A 20 21.65 -0.85 -7.84
C LYS A 20 22.82 -0.17 -7.14
N ASN A 21 23.90 -0.92 -6.95
CA ASN A 21 25.10 -0.49 -6.22
C ASN A 21 24.87 -0.06 -4.76
N LYS A 22 23.76 -0.52 -4.16
CA LYS A 22 23.37 -0.21 -2.80
C LYS A 22 23.12 -1.50 -2.03
N LYS A 23 23.26 -1.42 -0.74
CA LYS A 23 22.94 -2.55 0.11
C LYS A 23 21.46 -2.48 0.50
N LEU A 24 20.68 -3.44 0.06
CA LEU A 24 19.30 -3.60 0.55
C LEU A 24 19.34 -3.99 2.03
N ASP A 25 18.78 -3.15 2.88
CA ASP A 25 18.78 -3.35 4.32
C ASP A 25 17.56 -4.13 4.77
N GLU A 26 16.36 -3.73 4.33
CA GLU A 26 15.11 -4.30 4.78
C GLU A 26 14.12 -4.51 3.64
N VAL A 27 13.13 -5.38 3.91
CA VAL A 27 11.94 -5.56 3.09
C VAL A 27 10.72 -5.41 3.98
N GLU A 28 9.85 -4.46 3.65
CA GLU A 28 8.53 -4.32 4.24
C GLU A 28 7.59 -5.37 3.63
N CYS A 29 7.19 -6.33 4.45
CA CYS A 29 6.17 -7.32 4.11
C CYS A 29 4.80 -6.69 4.34
N VAL A 30 4.10 -6.31 3.27
CA VAL A 30 2.84 -5.56 3.37
C VAL A 30 1.64 -6.43 3.00
N ILE A 31 0.57 -6.25 3.75
CA ILE A 31 -0.77 -6.75 3.46
C ILE A 31 -1.78 -5.63 3.72
N ALA A 32 -2.80 -5.50 2.89
CA ALA A 32 -3.89 -4.57 3.14
C ALA A 32 -4.93 -5.20 4.08
N ASP A 33 -5.34 -4.46 5.11
CA ASP A 33 -6.48 -4.83 5.95
C ASP A 33 -7.82 -4.39 5.32
N LEU A 34 -8.94 -4.67 5.99
CA LEU A 34 -10.28 -4.32 5.49
C LEU A 34 -10.49 -2.79 5.32
N PRO A 35 -10.02 -1.93 6.24
CA PRO A 35 -10.03 -0.49 6.04
C PRO A 35 -9.06 0.04 4.98
N GLY A 36 -8.21 -0.81 4.38
CA GLY A 36 -7.22 -0.43 3.38
C GLY A 36 -5.89 0.06 3.95
N ILE A 37 -5.64 -0.14 5.24
CA ILE A 37 -4.38 0.23 5.87
C ILE A 37 -3.32 -0.82 5.55
N ALA A 38 -2.12 -0.37 5.18
CA ALA A 38 -0.97 -1.24 5.02
C ALA A 38 -0.51 -1.77 6.39
N ARG A 39 -0.73 -3.06 6.62
CA ARG A 39 -0.25 -3.79 7.80
C ARG A 39 0.93 -4.65 7.41
N GLY A 40 1.79 -4.97 8.36
CA GLY A 40 2.92 -5.84 8.03
C GLY A 40 4.05 -5.79 9.03
N LYS A 41 5.23 -6.12 8.54
CA LYS A 41 6.47 -6.07 9.32
C LYS A 41 7.66 -5.78 8.41
N ALA A 42 8.62 -5.05 8.92
CA ALA A 42 9.94 -4.93 8.30
C ALA A 42 10.80 -6.16 8.66
N VAL A 43 11.49 -6.69 7.68
CA VAL A 43 12.35 -7.86 7.83
C VAL A 43 13.70 -7.57 7.19
N PRO A 44 14.83 -7.82 7.89
CA PRO A 44 16.13 -7.69 7.27
C PRO A 44 16.24 -8.49 5.96
N ALA A 45 16.76 -7.85 4.91
CA ALA A 45 16.75 -8.40 3.55
C ALA A 45 17.39 -9.80 3.45
N THR A 46 18.46 -10.03 4.22
CA THR A 46 19.13 -11.34 4.29
C THR A 46 18.26 -12.43 4.91
N LYS A 47 17.40 -12.07 5.87
CA LYS A 47 16.41 -12.97 6.46
C LYS A 47 15.26 -13.21 5.49
N TYR A 48 14.76 -12.14 4.87
CA TYR A 48 13.68 -12.19 3.90
C TYR A 48 14.00 -13.16 2.75
N SER A 49 15.19 -13.07 2.17
CA SER A 49 15.61 -13.94 1.05
C SER A 49 15.66 -15.44 1.38
N ARG A 50 15.74 -15.79 2.66
CA ARG A 50 15.83 -17.20 3.13
C ARG A 50 14.48 -17.79 3.49
N GLN A 51 13.48 -16.96 3.77
CA GLN A 51 12.14 -17.38 4.17
C GLN A 51 11.22 -17.45 2.96
N LYS A 52 10.37 -18.47 2.92
CA LYS A 52 9.37 -18.64 1.86
C LYS A 52 8.03 -17.99 2.23
N SER A 53 7.79 -17.80 3.51
CA SER A 53 6.55 -17.24 4.05
C SER A 53 6.81 -16.52 5.36
N PHE A 54 5.88 -15.66 5.71
CA PHE A 54 5.87 -14.92 6.98
C PHE A 54 4.56 -15.18 7.69
N HIS A 55 4.47 -14.82 8.96
CA HIS A 55 3.25 -15.03 9.75
C HIS A 55 2.83 -13.71 10.39
N LEU A 56 1.54 -13.47 10.39
CA LEU A 56 0.85 -12.42 11.13
C LEU A 56 -0.45 -13.01 11.68
N PRO A 57 -0.98 -12.45 12.78
CA PRO A 57 -2.30 -12.86 13.24
C PRO A 57 -3.40 -12.43 12.27
N ASP A 58 -4.39 -13.27 12.07
CA ASP A 58 -5.54 -12.95 11.20
C ASP A 58 -6.46 -11.87 11.78
N SER A 59 -6.33 -11.60 13.09
CA SER A 59 -7.03 -10.54 13.78
C SER A 59 -6.79 -9.15 13.20
N ILE A 60 -5.66 -8.93 12.49
CA ILE A 60 -5.39 -7.63 11.86
C ILE A 60 -6.46 -7.21 10.86
N PHE A 61 -7.18 -8.17 10.26
CA PHE A 61 -8.30 -7.86 9.36
C PHE A 61 -9.52 -7.29 10.09
N PHE A 62 -9.61 -7.47 11.40
CA PHE A 62 -10.74 -7.00 12.22
C PHE A 62 -10.44 -5.68 12.95
N GLN A 63 -9.31 -5.05 12.64
CA GLN A 63 -8.99 -3.73 13.18
C GLN A 63 -9.75 -2.63 12.44
N THR A 64 -10.15 -1.63 13.21
CA THR A 64 -10.72 -0.39 12.66
C THR A 64 -9.64 0.51 12.07
N ILE A 65 -10.03 1.57 11.35
CA ILE A 65 -9.10 2.56 10.81
C ILE A 65 -8.26 3.26 11.90
N THR A 66 -8.80 3.37 13.12
CA THR A 66 -8.10 3.96 14.27
C THR A 66 -7.26 2.96 15.05
N GLY A 67 -7.19 1.70 14.61
CA GLY A 67 -6.42 0.64 15.25
C GLY A 67 -7.14 -0.07 16.41
N GLY A 68 -8.38 0.31 16.72
CA GLY A 68 -9.22 -0.43 17.66
C GLY A 68 -9.67 -1.77 17.06
N TRP A 69 -10.24 -2.63 17.90
CA TRP A 69 -10.82 -3.90 17.47
C TRP A 69 -12.27 -3.71 17.01
N GLY A 70 -12.63 -4.34 15.90
CA GLY A 70 -14.01 -4.45 15.47
C GLY A 70 -14.80 -5.40 16.38
N GLU A 71 -16.13 -5.32 16.33
CA GLU A 71 -17.03 -6.14 17.19
C GLU A 71 -16.71 -7.63 17.10
N ALA A 72 -16.46 -8.16 15.91
CA ALA A 72 -16.15 -9.57 15.70
C ALA A 72 -14.89 -10.07 16.44
N ALA A 73 -13.91 -9.21 16.67
CA ALA A 73 -12.68 -9.55 17.41
C ALA A 73 -12.86 -9.41 18.94
N GLY A 74 -13.95 -8.79 19.38
CA GLY A 74 -14.31 -8.63 20.79
C GLY A 74 -15.31 -9.67 21.30
N GLU A 75 -15.80 -10.55 20.43
CA GLU A 75 -16.76 -11.59 20.82
C GLU A 75 -16.11 -12.69 21.68
N GLU A 76 -16.89 -13.20 22.66
CA GLU A 76 -16.47 -14.32 23.48
C GLU A 76 -16.26 -15.56 22.58
N GLY A 77 -15.05 -16.13 22.63
CA GLY A 77 -14.68 -17.28 21.79
C GLY A 77 -13.92 -16.92 20.51
N PHE A 78 -13.64 -15.67 20.24
CA PHE A 78 -12.73 -15.29 19.16
C PHE A 78 -11.33 -15.89 19.41
N VAL A 79 -10.88 -16.72 18.49
CA VAL A 79 -9.56 -17.36 18.54
C VAL A 79 -8.67 -16.73 17.48
N GLU A 80 -7.72 -15.95 17.91
CA GLU A 80 -6.67 -15.39 17.04
C GLU A 80 -5.80 -16.52 16.47
N ARG A 81 -5.65 -16.54 15.16
CA ARG A 81 -4.86 -17.54 14.45
C ARG A 81 -3.77 -16.87 13.65
N ASP A 82 -2.62 -17.54 13.56
CA ASP A 82 -1.60 -17.12 12.61
C ASP A 82 -2.02 -17.44 11.18
N MET A 83 -1.94 -16.45 10.32
CA MET A 83 -2.01 -16.64 8.87
C MET A 83 -0.61 -16.73 8.27
N VAL A 84 -0.53 -17.36 7.11
CA VAL A 84 0.69 -17.51 6.32
C VAL A 84 0.68 -16.44 5.22
N LEU A 85 1.70 -15.60 5.17
CA LEU A 85 1.90 -14.59 4.15
C LEU A 85 2.90 -15.10 3.11
N LYS A 86 2.48 -15.17 1.85
CA LYS A 86 3.35 -15.53 0.72
C LYS A 86 3.65 -14.30 -0.12
N PRO A 87 4.94 -14.00 -0.41
CA PRO A 87 5.29 -12.79 -1.15
C PRO A 87 4.89 -12.88 -2.62
N ASP A 88 4.32 -11.81 -3.12
CA ASP A 88 4.21 -11.56 -4.56
C ASP A 88 5.38 -10.67 -4.99
N ILE A 89 6.48 -11.28 -5.41
CA ILE A 89 7.72 -10.57 -5.76
C ILE A 89 7.52 -9.61 -6.94
N SER A 90 6.53 -9.82 -7.79
CA SER A 90 6.23 -8.92 -8.90
C SER A 90 5.78 -7.52 -8.44
N THR A 91 5.33 -7.41 -7.18
CA THR A 91 4.89 -6.14 -6.57
C THR A 91 6.01 -5.38 -5.87
N ALA A 92 7.23 -5.90 -5.89
CA ALA A 92 8.34 -5.25 -5.20
C ALA A 92 8.56 -3.82 -5.73
N SER A 93 8.55 -2.87 -4.84
CA SER A 93 8.72 -1.45 -5.13
C SER A 93 9.64 -0.77 -4.12
N ALA A 94 10.21 0.36 -4.51
CA ALA A 94 11.02 1.18 -3.62
C ALA A 94 10.18 1.77 -2.50
N ALA A 95 10.74 1.85 -1.29
CA ALA A 95 10.18 2.53 -0.13
C ALA A 95 11.09 3.69 0.32
N PRO A 96 11.20 4.77 -0.47
CA PRO A 96 12.18 5.84 -0.22
C PRO A 96 11.88 6.68 1.03
N TRP A 97 10.70 6.53 1.62
CA TRP A 97 10.29 7.25 2.84
C TRP A 97 10.89 6.69 4.12
N THR A 98 11.47 5.48 4.08
CA THR A 98 12.03 4.84 5.28
C THR A 98 13.38 5.42 5.71
N GLY A 99 14.08 6.13 4.84
CA GLY A 99 15.44 6.64 5.08
C GLY A 99 16.55 5.61 4.86
N ASP A 100 16.22 4.33 4.82
CA ASP A 100 17.12 3.21 4.53
C ASP A 100 16.83 2.62 3.15
N TRP A 101 17.70 1.75 2.65
CA TRP A 101 17.47 1.07 1.38
C TRP A 101 16.48 -0.08 1.59
N THR A 102 15.21 0.26 1.47
CA THR A 102 14.08 -0.62 1.75
C THR A 102 13.24 -0.87 0.50
N LEU A 103 12.85 -2.12 0.30
CA LEU A 103 11.82 -2.50 -0.66
C LEU A 103 10.53 -2.83 0.09
N GLN A 104 9.40 -2.50 -0.52
CA GLN A 104 8.10 -2.93 -0.07
C GLN A 104 7.60 -4.04 -0.99
N VAL A 105 7.09 -5.14 -0.43
CA VAL A 105 6.52 -6.26 -1.17
C VAL A 105 5.15 -6.59 -0.63
N ILE A 106 4.16 -6.68 -1.51
CA ILE A 106 2.81 -7.10 -1.14
C ILE A 106 2.77 -8.62 -0.99
N HIS A 107 2.03 -9.06 0.01
CA HIS A 107 1.88 -10.47 0.32
C HIS A 107 0.42 -10.91 0.20
N ASP A 108 0.23 -12.16 -0.19
CA ASP A 108 -1.07 -12.83 -0.17
C ASP A 108 -1.25 -13.59 1.15
N ALA A 109 -2.46 -13.59 1.68
CA ALA A 109 -2.80 -14.22 2.94
C ALA A 109 -3.42 -15.61 2.75
N PHE A 110 -2.88 -16.58 3.47
CA PHE A 110 -3.33 -17.97 3.47
C PHE A 110 -3.55 -18.44 4.91
N ASP A 111 -4.41 -19.40 5.09
CA ASP A 111 -4.52 -20.11 6.35
C ASP A 111 -3.38 -21.14 6.54
N ARG A 112 -3.38 -21.87 7.65
CA ARG A 112 -2.38 -22.90 7.94
C ARG A 112 -2.46 -24.15 7.04
N LYS A 113 -3.56 -24.31 6.29
CA LYS A 113 -3.74 -25.37 5.28
C LYS A 113 -3.32 -24.89 3.88
N GLU A 114 -2.74 -23.69 3.81
CA GLU A 114 -2.37 -23.03 2.56
C GLU A 114 -3.55 -22.63 1.67
N GLU A 115 -4.77 -22.57 2.22
CA GLU A 115 -5.94 -22.06 1.52
C GLU A 115 -5.99 -20.53 1.62
N PRO A 116 -6.35 -19.83 0.54
CA PRO A 116 -6.48 -18.37 0.56
C PRO A 116 -7.54 -17.92 1.58
N ILE A 117 -7.18 -16.98 2.45
CA ILE A 117 -8.15 -16.40 3.40
C ILE A 117 -9.24 -15.68 2.61
N PRO A 118 -10.53 -16.10 2.75
CA PRO A 118 -11.59 -15.68 1.84
C PRO A 118 -11.99 -14.20 1.97
N PHE A 119 -11.72 -13.58 3.10
CA PHE A 119 -12.04 -12.17 3.37
C PHE A 119 -10.82 -11.23 3.28
N ALA A 120 -9.61 -11.75 3.04
CA ALA A 120 -8.44 -10.91 2.80
C ALA A 120 -8.66 -10.08 1.53
N PRO A 121 -8.53 -8.73 1.57
CA PRO A 121 -8.93 -7.84 0.46
C PRO A 121 -8.30 -8.22 -0.88
N ARG A 122 -7.02 -8.54 -0.90
CA ARG A 122 -6.33 -8.93 -2.13
C ARG A 122 -6.83 -10.28 -2.68
N ASN A 123 -7.18 -11.23 -1.82
CA ASN A 123 -7.76 -12.52 -2.24
C ASN A 123 -9.17 -12.32 -2.81
N VAL A 124 -9.95 -11.40 -2.23
CA VAL A 124 -11.25 -11.01 -2.77
C VAL A 124 -11.09 -10.42 -4.17
N LEU A 125 -10.16 -9.48 -4.34
CA LEU A 125 -9.87 -8.87 -5.63
C LEU A 125 -9.47 -9.92 -6.68
N LYS A 126 -8.55 -10.83 -6.34
CA LYS A 126 -8.14 -11.91 -7.25
C LYS A 126 -9.32 -12.76 -7.71
N ARG A 127 -10.19 -13.17 -6.79
CA ARG A 127 -11.40 -13.93 -7.18
C ARG A 127 -12.32 -13.17 -8.12
N VAL A 128 -12.47 -11.86 -7.92
CA VAL A 128 -13.28 -11.03 -8.83
C VAL A 128 -12.62 -10.92 -10.19
N VAL A 129 -11.31 -10.71 -10.26
CA VAL A 129 -10.55 -10.68 -11.52
C VAL A 129 -10.68 -12.01 -12.27
N ASP A 130 -10.59 -13.15 -11.56
CA ASP A 130 -10.77 -14.48 -12.16
C ASP A 130 -12.16 -14.65 -12.79
N LEU A 131 -13.21 -14.06 -12.19
CA LEU A 131 -14.56 -14.06 -12.77
C LEU A 131 -14.64 -13.26 -14.09
N TYR A 132 -13.87 -12.18 -14.22
CA TYR A 132 -13.75 -11.44 -15.49
C TYR A 132 -13.01 -12.28 -16.52
N HIS A 133 -11.85 -12.83 -16.15
CA HIS A 133 -11.06 -13.68 -17.05
C HIS A 133 -11.85 -14.91 -17.54
N ALA A 134 -12.67 -15.52 -16.70
CA ALA A 134 -13.55 -16.62 -17.08
C ALA A 134 -14.56 -16.26 -18.16
N LYS A 135 -14.83 -14.95 -18.36
CA LYS A 135 -15.67 -14.42 -19.44
C LYS A 135 -14.86 -13.90 -20.62
N GLY A 136 -13.53 -14.05 -20.61
CA GLY A 136 -12.65 -13.49 -21.62
C GLY A 136 -12.49 -11.97 -21.53
N TRP A 137 -12.71 -11.37 -20.37
CA TRP A 137 -12.61 -9.94 -20.15
C TRP A 137 -11.40 -9.61 -19.26
N ASP A 138 -10.66 -8.56 -19.62
CA ASP A 138 -9.60 -7.99 -18.80
C ASP A 138 -10.08 -6.68 -18.18
N PRO A 139 -10.20 -6.60 -16.84
CA PRO A 139 -10.62 -5.36 -16.17
C PRO A 139 -9.50 -4.32 -16.23
N ILE A 140 -9.82 -3.13 -16.76
CA ILE A 140 -8.91 -1.99 -16.77
C ILE A 140 -9.43 -0.98 -15.73
N VAL A 141 -8.61 -0.66 -14.73
CA VAL A 141 -8.95 0.28 -13.67
C VAL A 141 -7.88 1.36 -13.53
N ALA A 142 -8.30 2.57 -13.18
CA ALA A 142 -7.42 3.67 -12.86
C ALA A 142 -7.78 4.18 -11.46
N PRO A 143 -6.95 3.92 -10.44
CA PRO A 143 -7.20 4.44 -9.10
C PRO A 143 -7.00 5.97 -9.10
N GLU A 144 -7.94 6.68 -8.48
CA GLU A 144 -7.80 8.10 -8.20
C GLU A 144 -7.57 8.29 -6.71
N MET A 145 -6.57 9.12 -6.37
CA MET A 145 -6.29 9.48 -4.98
C MET A 145 -6.78 10.90 -4.71
N GLU A 146 -7.63 11.03 -3.71
CA GLU A 146 -8.06 12.32 -3.19
C GLU A 146 -7.45 12.57 -1.82
N PHE A 147 -6.90 13.75 -1.60
CA PHE A 147 -6.24 14.08 -0.35
C PHE A 147 -6.26 15.58 -0.08
N PHE A 148 -6.10 15.95 1.18
CA PHE A 148 -5.88 17.33 1.59
C PHE A 148 -4.42 17.56 1.93
N LEU A 149 -3.86 18.67 1.47
CA LEU A 149 -2.59 19.15 1.98
C LEU A 149 -2.85 19.92 3.27
N VAL A 150 -2.08 19.56 4.29
CA VAL A 150 -2.16 20.17 5.62
C VAL A 150 -0.80 20.70 6.04
N ALA A 151 -0.78 21.64 6.96
CA ALA A 151 0.45 22.09 7.58
C ALA A 151 1.15 20.91 8.27
N ARG A 152 2.49 20.94 8.32
CA ARG A 152 3.24 19.90 9.00
C ARG A 152 2.87 19.86 10.46
N ASN A 153 2.26 18.77 10.90
CA ASN A 153 1.93 18.52 12.29
C ASN A 153 2.95 17.54 12.88
N LEU A 154 3.65 17.97 13.94
CA LEU A 154 4.64 17.14 14.66
C LEU A 154 4.07 16.52 15.92
N ASP A 155 2.90 16.97 16.35
CA ASP A 155 2.23 16.47 17.54
C ASP A 155 0.80 16.04 17.18
N PRO A 156 0.49 14.74 17.22
CA PRO A 156 -0.84 14.23 16.87
C PRO A 156 -1.96 14.72 17.80
N ALA A 157 -1.64 15.28 18.95
CA ALA A 157 -2.62 15.88 19.85
C ALA A 157 -3.11 17.27 19.37
N ASN A 158 -2.36 17.91 18.46
CA ASN A 158 -2.77 19.18 17.88
C ASN A 158 -3.76 18.98 16.74
N PRO A 159 -4.72 19.91 16.56
CA PRO A 159 -5.63 19.87 15.43
C PRO A 159 -4.88 20.02 14.10
N ILE A 160 -5.42 19.41 13.07
CA ILE A 160 -4.89 19.54 11.71
C ILE A 160 -5.20 20.97 11.18
N GLU A 161 -4.16 21.66 10.75
CA GLU A 161 -4.25 23.01 10.20
C GLU A 161 -4.16 23.00 8.68
N ALA A 162 -4.92 23.89 8.04
CA ALA A 162 -4.82 24.08 6.60
C ALA A 162 -3.47 24.70 6.22
N MET A 163 -2.92 24.26 5.07
CA MET A 163 -1.74 24.91 4.53
C MET A 163 -1.98 26.38 4.19
N MET A 164 -0.94 27.17 4.34
CA MET A 164 -0.95 28.56 3.86
C MET A 164 -1.06 28.59 2.34
N GLY A 165 -2.07 29.26 1.86
CA GLY A 165 -2.27 29.49 0.44
C GLY A 165 -1.21 30.43 -0.16
N ARG A 166 -1.14 30.49 -1.49
CA ARG A 166 -0.23 31.38 -2.23
C ARG A 166 -0.38 32.87 -1.87
N SER A 167 -1.56 33.25 -1.37
CA SER A 167 -1.87 34.61 -0.89
C SER A 167 -1.33 34.90 0.51
N GLY A 168 -0.65 33.97 1.17
CA GLY A 168 -0.25 34.08 2.56
C GLY A 168 -1.41 33.94 3.57
N ARG A 169 -2.58 33.46 3.11
CA ARG A 169 -3.73 33.18 3.96
C ARG A 169 -3.97 31.68 4.05
N PRO A 170 -4.52 31.17 5.15
CA PRO A 170 -4.93 29.77 5.22
C PRO A 170 -5.89 29.44 4.08
N ALA A 171 -5.73 28.29 3.44
CA ALA A 171 -6.67 27.82 2.43
C ALA A 171 -8.05 27.69 3.07
N ALA A 172 -9.07 28.26 2.42
CA ALA A 172 -10.44 28.13 2.91
C ALA A 172 -10.85 26.67 2.85
N ALA A 173 -11.20 26.09 4.00
CA ALA A 173 -11.66 24.72 4.07
C ALA A 173 -12.88 24.51 3.17
N ARG A 174 -12.89 23.36 2.43
CA ARG A 174 -14.04 22.85 1.67
C ARG A 174 -14.37 23.53 0.32
N GLN A 175 -13.47 24.27 -0.29
CA GLN A 175 -13.68 24.73 -1.67
C GLN A 175 -13.02 23.78 -2.66
N ALA A 176 -13.79 22.85 -3.19
CA ALA A 176 -13.37 22.05 -4.34
C ALA A 176 -13.32 22.95 -5.60
N TYR A 177 -12.33 22.68 -6.46
CA TYR A 177 -12.15 23.40 -7.74
C TYR A 177 -11.97 24.92 -7.65
N SER A 178 -11.62 25.45 -6.48
CA SER A 178 -11.34 26.88 -6.32
C SER A 178 -10.00 27.24 -6.96
N MET A 179 -9.99 28.27 -7.81
CA MET A 179 -8.76 28.83 -8.38
C MET A 179 -7.84 29.45 -7.34
N THR A 180 -8.33 29.71 -6.15
CA THR A 180 -7.54 30.19 -5.01
C THR A 180 -6.94 29.06 -4.19
N ALA A 181 -7.40 27.82 -4.37
CA ALA A 181 -6.81 26.67 -3.75
C ALA A 181 -5.46 26.35 -4.41
N CYS A 182 -4.37 26.42 -3.66
CA CYS A 182 -3.01 26.25 -4.16
C CYS A 182 -2.69 24.86 -4.73
N LEU A 183 -3.53 23.88 -4.54
CA LEU A 183 -3.30 22.49 -4.95
C LEU A 183 -3.04 22.34 -6.44
N LEU A 184 -3.76 23.09 -7.28
CA LEU A 184 -3.58 23.03 -8.73
C LEU A 184 -2.23 23.58 -9.21
N TYR A 185 -1.58 24.42 -8.42
CA TYR A 185 -0.27 24.99 -8.76
C TYR A 185 0.91 24.26 -8.14
N THR A 186 0.70 23.54 -7.05
CA THR A 186 1.76 22.88 -6.28
C THR A 186 1.79 21.36 -6.47
N SER A 187 0.67 20.76 -6.85
CA SER A 187 0.54 19.32 -7.08
C SER A 187 -0.03 19.07 -8.48
N PRO A 188 0.84 18.88 -9.49
CA PRO A 188 0.37 18.58 -10.84
C PRO A 188 -0.45 17.27 -10.82
N SER A 189 -1.67 17.37 -11.30
CA SER A 189 -2.58 16.24 -11.46
C SER A 189 -2.39 15.59 -12.83
N PRO A 190 -2.55 14.27 -12.97
CA PRO A 190 -2.65 13.62 -14.27
C PRO A 190 -3.75 14.20 -15.17
N ARG A 191 -4.75 14.88 -14.58
CA ARG A 191 -5.79 15.63 -15.30
C ARG A 191 -5.36 17.01 -15.78
N ASP A 192 -4.20 17.50 -15.35
CA ASP A 192 -3.68 18.77 -15.86
C ASP A 192 -3.48 18.68 -17.37
N ARG A 193 -4.18 19.55 -18.11
CA ARG A 193 -4.16 19.59 -19.57
C ARG A 193 -2.75 19.65 -20.17
N THR A 194 -1.82 20.24 -19.48
CA THR A 194 -0.43 20.40 -19.92
C THR A 194 0.44 19.20 -19.62
N ARG A 195 -0.02 18.26 -18.77
CA ARG A 195 0.75 17.07 -18.32
C ARG A 195 0.02 15.75 -18.54
N SER A 196 -1.28 15.77 -18.77
CA SER A 196 -2.03 14.58 -19.14
C SER A 196 -1.68 14.15 -20.56
N ARG A 197 -0.99 13.04 -20.68
CA ARG A 197 -0.77 12.36 -21.96
C ARG A 197 -1.86 11.34 -22.25
N MET A 198 -2.93 11.36 -21.49
CA MET A 198 -4.08 10.51 -21.80
C MET A 198 -4.69 11.02 -23.10
N PRO A 199 -4.75 10.22 -24.17
CA PRO A 199 -5.54 10.60 -25.33
C PRO A 199 -6.95 10.82 -24.84
N SER A 200 -7.55 11.92 -25.22
CA SER A 200 -9.00 12.09 -25.17
C SER A 200 -9.60 11.11 -26.17
N SER A 201 -9.63 9.84 -25.80
CA SER A 201 -10.43 8.88 -26.53
C SER A 201 -11.87 9.15 -26.15
N ALA A 202 -12.50 9.69 -27.09
CA ALA A 202 -13.88 9.67 -27.39
C ALA A 202 -14.72 8.64 -26.66
#